data_934a350f65d02276e89e1d9f1120af28
#
_entry.id   934a350f65d02276e89e1d9f1120af28
#
_cell.length_a   1.000
_cell.length_b   1.000
_cell.length_c   1.000
_cell.angle_alpha   90.00
_cell.angle_beta   90.00
_cell.angle_gamma   90.00
#
_symmetry.space_group_name_H-M   'P 1'
#
loop_
_entity.id
_entity.type
_entity.pdbx_description
1 polymer ?
#
loop_
_entity_poly.entity_id
_entity_poly.type
_entity_poly.pdbx_seq_one_letter_code
_entity_poly.pdbx_strand_id
1 'polypeptide(L)'
;DPLLIRVNEAMVFFYNTELHPDVAPISNVWELTQEKYRGRVGVKNPMASGSSLMGLATLVQEPEEMAAAYKRLTGEDIVLGDGVPDAGYEFVRRMLANDLVIYKSGSKLVDAAGKAGQDDALIVMGSMTYISRNESKGNVNAMLSDLDPVSRMVFPTYMSIAAHAPNPNAAKVLIAYLLGSTDINLDTKLEKPYIEGASFDLLQGLAPYHDAGSVSPRSDVPLPQGGEIWDQMKGWNVSAKFMWEQGPKLRDFWNIHSSK
;
A
#
# COMPACT_ATOMS: atom_id res chain seq x y z
N ASP A 1 5.47 -15.57 20.99
CA ASP A 1 5.94 -14.21 21.26
C ASP A 1 5.28 -13.26 20.27
N PRO A 2 4.90 -12.05 20.71
CA PRO A 2 4.31 -11.08 19.81
C PRO A 2 5.31 -10.71 18.71
N LEU A 3 4.83 -10.61 17.48
CA LEU A 3 5.65 -10.10 16.37
C LEU A 3 5.88 -8.60 16.57
N LEU A 4 7.13 -8.15 16.37
CA LEU A 4 7.46 -6.74 16.42
C LEU A 4 7.10 -6.08 15.09
N ILE A 5 6.29 -5.05 15.13
CA ILE A 5 5.99 -4.24 13.95
C ILE A 5 7.08 -3.18 13.83
N ARG A 6 7.75 -3.14 12.68
CA ARG A 6 8.73 -2.10 12.36
C ARG A 6 8.04 -0.81 11.92
N VAL A 7 7.20 -0.93 10.91
CA VAL A 7 6.41 0.17 10.35
C VAL A 7 5.07 -0.33 9.85
N ASN A 8 4.10 0.56 9.79
CA ASN A 8 2.87 0.38 9.04
C ASN A 8 3.05 1.01 7.67
N GLU A 9 2.72 0.25 6.64
CA GLU A 9 2.67 0.69 5.26
C GLU A 9 1.26 0.53 4.73
N ALA A 10 0.95 1.18 3.61
CA ALA A 10 -0.31 0.98 2.92
C ALA A 10 -0.10 0.84 1.41
N MET A 11 -0.96 0.03 0.79
CA MET A 11 -1.21 0.14 -0.63
C MET A 11 -2.25 1.22 -0.85
N VAL A 12 -2.00 2.07 -1.82
CA VAL A 12 -2.87 3.18 -2.24
C VAL A 12 -2.98 3.18 -3.76
N PHE A 13 -3.95 3.91 -4.30
CA PHE A 13 -3.99 4.17 -5.73
C PHE A 13 -3.33 5.52 -6.03
N PHE A 14 -2.47 5.53 -7.04
CA PHE A 14 -1.81 6.71 -7.58
C PHE A 14 -2.40 7.10 -8.93
N TYR A 15 -2.40 8.39 -9.21
CA TYR A 15 -2.74 8.96 -10.50
C TYR A 15 -1.76 10.06 -10.89
N ASN A 16 -1.74 10.45 -12.16
CA ASN A 16 -0.90 11.53 -12.70
C ASN A 16 -1.59 12.87 -12.54
N THR A 17 -0.96 13.83 -11.86
CA THR A 17 -1.53 15.14 -11.57
C THR A 17 -1.51 16.08 -12.76
N GLU A 18 -0.67 15.89 -13.77
CA GLU A 18 -0.70 16.71 -14.99
C GLU A 18 -1.95 16.40 -15.82
N LEU A 19 -2.44 15.16 -15.80
CA LEU A 19 -3.67 14.77 -16.47
C LEU A 19 -4.93 15.12 -15.67
N HIS A 20 -4.79 15.28 -14.37
CA HIS A 20 -5.87 15.56 -13.43
C HIS A 20 -5.45 16.64 -12.42
N PRO A 21 -5.23 17.89 -12.88
CA PRO A 21 -4.66 18.93 -12.03
C PRO A 21 -5.60 19.42 -10.92
N ASP A 22 -6.90 19.42 -11.17
CA ASP A 22 -7.87 20.04 -10.27
C ASP A 22 -8.66 19.02 -9.46
N VAL A 23 -8.94 17.85 -10.03
CA VAL A 23 -9.82 16.83 -9.43
C VAL A 23 -9.25 15.43 -9.67
N ALA A 24 -9.26 14.60 -8.64
CA ALA A 24 -8.91 13.20 -8.76
C ALA A 24 -9.78 12.48 -9.81
N PRO A 25 -9.21 11.54 -10.60
CA PRO A 25 -9.92 10.92 -11.74
C PRO A 25 -11.10 10.04 -11.33
N ILE A 26 -11.10 9.56 -10.10
CA ILE A 26 -12.14 8.69 -9.52
C ILE A 26 -12.36 9.03 -8.05
N SER A 27 -13.57 8.75 -7.57
CA SER A 27 -13.97 8.87 -6.16
C SER A 27 -14.43 7.54 -5.54
N ASN A 28 -14.58 6.50 -6.36
CA ASN A 28 -15.01 5.18 -5.92
C ASN A 28 -14.19 4.10 -6.62
N VAL A 29 -13.74 3.07 -5.87
CA VAL A 29 -12.89 2.00 -6.41
C VAL A 29 -13.55 1.26 -7.58
N TRP A 30 -14.87 1.14 -7.59
CA TRP A 30 -15.61 0.45 -8.66
C TRP A 30 -15.52 1.14 -10.01
N GLU A 31 -15.20 2.44 -10.05
CA GLU A 31 -14.96 3.13 -11.31
C GLU A 31 -13.80 2.49 -12.10
N LEU A 32 -12.79 1.94 -11.40
CA LEU A 32 -11.66 1.23 -12.03
C LEU A 32 -12.10 -0.01 -12.85
N THR A 33 -13.30 -0.51 -12.61
CA THR A 33 -13.86 -1.66 -13.35
C THR A 33 -14.70 -1.24 -14.56
N GLN A 34 -14.89 0.06 -14.79
CA GLN A 34 -15.67 0.57 -15.91
C GLN A 34 -14.88 0.56 -17.22
N GLU A 35 -15.59 0.48 -18.34
CA GLU A 35 -15.00 0.42 -19.69
C GLU A 35 -14.04 1.59 -19.98
N LYS A 36 -14.33 2.80 -19.47
CA LYS A 36 -13.46 3.98 -19.64
C LYS A 36 -12.04 3.79 -19.07
N TYR A 37 -11.85 2.81 -18.16
CA TYR A 37 -10.55 2.48 -17.57
C TYR A 37 -10.00 1.13 -18.05
N ARG A 38 -10.56 0.54 -19.10
CA ARG A 38 -10.05 -0.70 -19.70
C ARG A 38 -8.59 -0.54 -20.11
N GLY A 39 -7.71 -1.42 -19.61
CA GLY A 39 -6.29 -1.37 -19.86
C GLY A 39 -5.55 -0.17 -19.24
N ARG A 40 -6.24 0.61 -18.38
CA ARG A 40 -5.69 1.83 -17.74
C ARG A 40 -5.47 1.69 -16.24
N VAL A 41 -5.63 0.52 -15.69
CA VAL A 41 -5.38 0.24 -14.28
C VAL A 41 -4.21 -0.72 -14.14
N GLY A 42 -3.28 -0.40 -13.26
CA GLY A 42 -2.07 -1.19 -13.09
C GLY A 42 -1.86 -1.68 -11.66
N VAL A 43 -1.36 -2.91 -11.52
CA VAL A 43 -0.95 -3.47 -10.23
C VAL A 43 0.37 -4.22 -10.37
N LYS A 44 1.15 -4.30 -9.29
CA LYS A 44 2.26 -5.25 -9.22
C LYS A 44 1.66 -6.66 -9.04
N ASN A 45 2.24 -7.64 -9.74
CA ASN A 45 1.77 -9.03 -9.67
C ASN A 45 1.62 -9.52 -8.21
N PRO A 46 0.39 -9.77 -7.73
CA PRO A 46 0.16 -10.18 -6.34
C PRO A 46 0.67 -11.61 -6.06
N MET A 47 0.89 -12.43 -7.10
CA MET A 47 1.50 -13.76 -6.93
C MET A 47 3.01 -13.69 -6.65
N ALA A 48 3.65 -12.57 -6.99
CA ALA A 48 5.07 -12.32 -6.76
C ALA A 48 5.32 -11.23 -5.69
N SER A 49 4.27 -10.71 -5.03
CA SER A 49 4.37 -9.60 -4.08
C SER A 49 3.40 -9.74 -2.92
N GLY A 50 3.94 -9.94 -1.72
CA GLY A 50 3.13 -10.00 -0.49
C GLY A 50 2.31 -8.74 -0.24
N SER A 51 2.90 -7.54 -0.43
CA SER A 51 2.20 -6.27 -0.23
C SER A 51 1.04 -6.09 -1.21
N SER A 52 1.25 -6.43 -2.50
CA SER A 52 0.15 -6.35 -3.49
C SER A 52 -0.95 -7.35 -3.21
N LEU A 53 -0.59 -8.56 -2.75
CA LEU A 53 -1.60 -9.54 -2.33
C LEU A 53 -2.36 -9.06 -1.09
N MET A 54 -1.68 -8.48 -0.10
CA MET A 54 -2.33 -7.91 1.09
C MET A 54 -3.26 -6.75 0.72
N GLY A 55 -2.86 -5.88 -0.22
CA GLY A 55 -3.74 -4.82 -0.72
C GLY A 55 -5.03 -5.36 -1.33
N LEU A 56 -4.95 -6.38 -2.19
CA LEU A 56 -6.15 -7.03 -2.74
C LEU A 56 -6.97 -7.75 -1.66
N ALA A 57 -6.30 -8.46 -0.74
CA ALA A 57 -6.96 -9.17 0.35
C ALA A 57 -7.74 -8.23 1.28
N THR A 58 -7.25 -7.01 1.49
CA THR A 58 -7.96 -5.99 2.26
C THR A 58 -9.31 -5.64 1.64
N LEU A 59 -9.37 -5.53 0.31
CA LEU A 59 -10.63 -5.28 -0.41
C LEU A 59 -11.58 -6.49 -0.36
N VAL A 60 -11.02 -7.70 -0.47
CA VAL A 60 -11.81 -8.95 -0.41
C VAL A 60 -12.31 -9.27 0.99
N GLN A 61 -11.63 -8.79 2.02
CA GLN A 61 -12.00 -8.99 3.42
C GLN A 61 -13.30 -8.27 3.84
N GLU A 62 -13.67 -7.20 3.11
CA GLU A 62 -14.78 -6.31 3.48
C GLU A 62 -15.90 -6.33 2.41
N PRO A 63 -16.52 -7.51 2.17
CA PRO A 63 -17.43 -7.68 1.03
C PRO A 63 -18.71 -6.85 1.16
N GLU A 64 -19.23 -6.63 2.38
CA GLU A 64 -20.41 -5.80 2.60
C GLU A 64 -20.16 -4.33 2.26
N GLU A 65 -19.00 -3.79 2.67
CA GLU A 65 -18.61 -2.42 2.34
C GLU A 65 -18.30 -2.27 0.84
N MET A 66 -17.71 -3.28 0.21
CA MET A 66 -17.53 -3.30 -1.23
C MET A 66 -18.87 -3.30 -1.98
N ALA A 67 -19.85 -4.09 -1.53
CA ALA A 67 -21.20 -4.08 -2.11
C ALA A 67 -21.90 -2.74 -1.90
N ALA A 68 -21.80 -2.16 -0.71
CA ALA A 68 -22.37 -0.85 -0.40
C ALA A 68 -21.76 0.27 -1.24
N ALA A 69 -20.43 0.24 -1.47
CA ALA A 69 -19.74 1.19 -2.33
C ALA A 69 -20.20 1.07 -3.79
N TYR A 70 -20.41 -0.15 -4.28
CA TYR A 70 -20.99 -0.36 -5.61
C TYR A 70 -22.37 0.29 -5.72
N LYS A 71 -23.24 0.07 -4.73
CA LYS A 71 -24.58 0.66 -4.69
C LYS A 71 -24.55 2.18 -4.60
N ARG A 72 -23.60 2.76 -3.83
CA ARG A 72 -23.43 4.23 -3.79
C ARG A 72 -23.05 4.81 -5.14
N LEU A 73 -22.22 4.09 -5.90
CA LEU A 73 -21.79 4.53 -7.24
C LEU A 73 -22.88 4.39 -8.30
N THR A 74 -23.61 3.27 -8.30
CA THR A 74 -24.48 2.87 -9.41
C THR A 74 -25.96 3.07 -9.14
N GLY A 75 -26.36 3.13 -7.86
CA GLY A 75 -27.76 3.07 -7.42
C GLY A 75 -28.35 1.66 -7.37
N GLU A 76 -27.59 0.64 -7.78
CA GLU A 76 -28.06 -0.75 -7.92
C GLU A 76 -27.29 -1.70 -6.98
N ASP A 77 -27.92 -2.81 -6.62
CA ASP A 77 -27.24 -3.89 -5.92
C ASP A 77 -26.31 -4.63 -6.87
N ILE A 78 -25.14 -5.05 -6.33
CA ILE A 78 -24.15 -5.74 -7.15
C ILE A 78 -24.65 -7.14 -7.57
N VAL A 79 -24.47 -7.45 -8.84
CA VAL A 79 -24.69 -8.80 -9.40
C VAL A 79 -23.34 -9.48 -9.50
N LEU A 80 -23.19 -10.60 -8.83
CA LEU A 80 -21.98 -11.43 -8.85
C LEU A 80 -21.92 -12.29 -10.11
N GLY A 81 -20.71 -12.48 -10.64
CA GLY A 81 -20.47 -13.47 -11.69
C GLY A 81 -20.63 -14.90 -11.19
N ASP A 82 -20.75 -15.85 -12.14
CA ASP A 82 -20.88 -17.26 -11.80
C ASP A 82 -19.68 -17.77 -10.99
N GLY A 83 -19.98 -18.39 -9.84
CA GLY A 83 -18.97 -18.95 -8.96
C GLY A 83 -18.15 -17.91 -8.17
N VAL A 84 -18.53 -16.64 -8.22
CA VAL A 84 -17.88 -15.56 -7.44
C VAL A 84 -18.48 -15.52 -6.04
N PRO A 85 -17.67 -15.61 -4.97
CA PRO A 85 -18.19 -15.73 -3.60
C PRO A 85 -18.93 -14.49 -3.09
N ASP A 86 -18.40 -13.30 -3.38
CA ASP A 86 -18.84 -12.03 -2.79
C ASP A 86 -18.38 -10.80 -3.62
N ALA A 87 -18.73 -9.61 -3.16
CA ALA A 87 -18.42 -8.35 -3.83
C ALA A 87 -16.92 -8.04 -3.88
N GLY A 88 -16.14 -8.44 -2.89
CA GLY A 88 -14.69 -8.27 -2.90
C GLY A 88 -14.01 -9.09 -4.01
N TYR A 89 -14.40 -10.37 -4.14
CA TYR A 89 -13.95 -11.21 -5.25
C TYR A 89 -14.49 -10.74 -6.60
N GLU A 90 -15.72 -10.24 -6.64
CA GLU A 90 -16.29 -9.67 -7.87
C GLU A 90 -15.50 -8.44 -8.35
N PHE A 91 -15.06 -7.59 -7.44
CA PHE A 91 -14.18 -6.48 -7.77
C PHE A 91 -12.89 -6.96 -8.46
N VAL A 92 -12.20 -7.95 -7.85
CA VAL A 92 -10.97 -8.53 -8.43
C VAL A 92 -11.24 -9.13 -9.81
N ARG A 93 -12.35 -9.87 -9.97
CA ARG A 93 -12.75 -10.45 -11.25
C ARG A 93 -12.97 -9.39 -12.31
N ARG A 94 -13.72 -8.30 -11.98
CA ARG A 94 -13.99 -7.21 -12.93
C ARG A 94 -12.75 -6.43 -13.29
N MET A 95 -11.84 -6.21 -12.33
CA MET A 95 -10.54 -5.59 -12.60
C MET A 95 -9.74 -6.41 -13.63
N LEU A 96 -9.67 -7.73 -13.46
CA LEU A 96 -8.98 -8.63 -14.38
C LEU A 96 -9.66 -8.66 -15.76
N ALA A 97 -10.99 -8.70 -15.80
CA ALA A 97 -11.76 -8.66 -17.04
C ALA A 97 -11.67 -7.32 -17.78
N ASN A 98 -11.25 -6.25 -17.08
CA ASN A 98 -11.05 -4.91 -17.62
C ASN A 98 -9.60 -4.67 -18.08
N ASP A 99 -8.92 -5.73 -18.55
CA ASP A 99 -7.54 -5.70 -19.06
C ASP A 99 -6.54 -5.08 -18.08
N LEU A 100 -6.58 -5.53 -16.81
CA LEU A 100 -5.68 -5.09 -15.75
C LEU A 100 -4.21 -5.25 -16.15
N VAL A 101 -3.42 -4.17 -16.08
CA VAL A 101 -2.00 -4.17 -16.43
C VAL A 101 -1.16 -4.67 -15.26
N ILE A 102 -0.43 -5.78 -15.48
CA ILE A 102 0.33 -6.47 -14.42
C ILE A 102 1.84 -6.20 -14.57
N TYR A 103 2.42 -5.56 -13.57
CA TYR A 103 3.86 -5.26 -13.52
C TYR A 103 4.62 -6.24 -12.62
N LYS A 104 5.90 -6.47 -12.96
CA LYS A 104 6.83 -7.24 -12.09
C LYS A 104 7.43 -6.38 -10.98
N SER A 105 7.50 -5.05 -11.15
CA SER A 105 8.13 -4.13 -10.21
C SER A 105 7.18 -3.00 -9.82
N GLY A 106 6.95 -2.81 -8.50
CA GLY A 106 6.10 -1.73 -7.99
C GLY A 106 6.67 -0.34 -8.28
N SER A 107 7.99 -0.16 -8.16
CA SER A 107 8.63 1.12 -8.49
C SER A 107 8.48 1.49 -9.96
N LYS A 108 8.70 0.54 -10.87
CA LYS A 108 8.51 0.78 -12.31
C LYS A 108 7.05 1.04 -12.67
N LEU A 109 6.12 0.41 -11.95
CA LEU A 109 4.68 0.65 -12.11
C LEU A 109 4.32 2.10 -11.77
N VAL A 110 4.76 2.58 -10.59
CA VAL A 110 4.49 3.94 -10.15
C VAL A 110 5.26 4.98 -10.98
N ASP A 111 6.46 4.66 -11.45
CA ASP A 111 7.18 5.52 -12.40
C ASP A 111 6.45 5.65 -13.74
N ALA A 112 5.90 4.54 -14.24
CA ALA A 112 5.13 4.56 -15.49
C ALA A 112 3.86 5.42 -15.37
N ALA A 113 3.17 5.36 -14.23
CA ALA A 113 2.00 6.20 -13.96
C ALA A 113 2.37 7.68 -13.81
N GLY A 114 3.45 7.97 -13.08
CA GLY A 114 3.83 9.34 -12.69
C GLY A 114 4.78 10.05 -13.62
N LYS A 115 5.15 9.48 -14.76
CA LYS A 115 6.04 10.16 -15.70
C LYS A 115 5.40 11.44 -16.19
N ALA A 116 6.11 12.57 -16.10
CA ALA A 116 5.66 13.87 -16.61
C ALA A 116 5.55 13.89 -18.13
N GLY A 117 4.68 14.74 -18.67
CA GLY A 117 4.49 14.95 -20.09
C GLY A 117 3.82 13.79 -20.83
N GLN A 118 2.98 13.00 -20.16
CA GLN A 118 2.19 11.94 -20.78
C GLN A 118 0.84 12.48 -21.24
N ASP A 119 0.35 11.98 -22.38
CA ASP A 119 -1.01 12.23 -22.85
C ASP A 119 -2.02 11.23 -22.25
N ASP A 120 -1.52 10.13 -21.70
CA ASP A 120 -2.31 9.06 -21.07
C ASP A 120 -1.47 8.35 -19.99
N ALA A 121 -2.05 8.09 -18.84
CA ALA A 121 -1.35 7.41 -17.75
C ALA A 121 -2.26 6.40 -17.04
N LEU A 122 -1.63 5.37 -16.45
CA LEU A 122 -2.33 4.38 -15.65
C LEU A 122 -2.72 4.98 -14.28
N ILE A 123 -3.87 4.54 -13.74
CA ILE A 123 -4.12 4.58 -12.31
C ILE A 123 -3.53 3.29 -11.73
N VAL A 124 -2.67 3.39 -10.72
CA VAL A 124 -1.90 2.24 -10.26
C VAL A 124 -1.99 2.02 -8.76
N MET A 125 -2.11 0.76 -8.34
CA MET A 125 -2.01 0.38 -6.94
C MET A 125 -0.54 0.13 -6.57
N GLY A 126 -0.02 0.94 -5.64
CA GLY A 126 1.37 0.85 -5.17
C GLY A 126 1.51 1.14 -3.68
N SER A 127 2.69 0.83 -3.09
CA SER A 127 3.00 1.27 -1.73
C SER A 127 3.02 2.79 -1.67
N MET A 128 2.39 3.37 -0.65
CA MET A 128 2.36 4.83 -0.46
C MET A 128 3.75 5.46 -0.40
N THR A 129 4.76 4.72 0.06
CA THR A 129 6.15 5.18 0.11
C THR A 129 6.72 5.55 -1.26
N TYR A 130 6.10 5.10 -2.35
CA TYR A 130 6.52 5.49 -3.70
C TYR A 130 6.18 6.95 -4.05
N ILE A 131 5.47 7.69 -3.21
CA ILE A 131 5.28 9.14 -3.39
C ILE A 131 6.62 9.89 -3.39
N SER A 132 7.62 9.39 -2.66
CA SER A 132 9.00 9.90 -2.65
C SER A 132 9.68 9.90 -4.02
N ARG A 133 9.11 9.16 -4.98
CA ARG A 133 9.61 9.15 -6.36
C ARG A 133 9.27 10.43 -7.15
N ASN A 134 8.35 11.26 -6.64
CA ASN A 134 8.11 12.57 -7.21
C ASN A 134 9.39 13.43 -7.10
N GLU A 135 10.01 13.42 -5.93
CA GLU A 135 11.27 14.13 -5.72
C GLU A 135 12.45 13.43 -6.41
N SER A 136 12.61 12.13 -6.17
CA SER A 136 13.81 11.39 -6.60
C SER A 136 13.87 11.07 -8.11
N LYS A 137 12.73 11.15 -8.82
CA LYS A 137 12.60 10.79 -10.25
C LYS A 137 11.88 11.85 -11.09
N GLY A 138 11.39 12.93 -10.49
CA GLY A 138 10.59 13.93 -11.18
C GLY A 138 9.22 13.40 -11.62
N ASN A 139 8.67 12.42 -10.88
CA ASN A 139 7.32 11.95 -11.14
C ASN A 139 6.30 12.99 -10.67
N VAL A 140 5.09 12.93 -11.23
CA VAL A 140 3.96 13.82 -10.93
C VAL A 140 2.76 13.01 -10.41
N ASN A 141 3.01 12.12 -9.44
CA ASN A 141 1.97 11.30 -8.82
C ASN A 141 1.25 12.02 -7.68
N ALA A 142 -0.06 11.78 -7.54
CA ALA A 142 -0.76 11.97 -6.28
C ALA A 142 -1.46 10.67 -5.86
N MET A 143 -1.81 10.57 -4.57
CA MET A 143 -2.60 9.47 -4.03
C MET A 143 -4.08 9.81 -4.09
N LEU A 144 -4.93 8.83 -4.38
CA LEU A 144 -6.38 8.94 -4.24
C LEU A 144 -6.73 8.90 -2.74
N SER A 145 -6.73 10.06 -2.10
CA SER A 145 -6.89 10.19 -0.64
C SER A 145 -8.34 10.12 -0.18
N ASP A 146 -9.30 10.43 -1.05
CA ASP A 146 -10.74 10.37 -0.77
C ASP A 146 -11.41 9.38 -1.72
N LEU A 147 -11.15 8.09 -1.51
CA LEU A 147 -11.64 7.01 -2.35
C LEU A 147 -12.60 6.12 -1.57
N ASP A 148 -13.83 6.00 -2.04
CA ASP A 148 -14.86 5.12 -1.46
C ASP A 148 -14.67 3.65 -1.96
N PRO A 149 -14.74 2.64 -1.11
CA PRO A 149 -14.96 2.66 0.34
C PRO A 149 -13.66 2.82 1.14
N VAL A 150 -12.49 2.78 0.50
CA VAL A 150 -11.19 2.78 1.17
C VAL A 150 -10.13 3.46 0.31
N SER A 151 -9.35 4.33 0.93
CA SER A 151 -8.24 5.04 0.28
C SER A 151 -6.88 4.40 0.54
N ARG A 152 -6.73 3.70 1.69
CA ARG A 152 -5.49 3.02 2.05
C ARG A 152 -5.74 1.63 2.61
N MET A 153 -5.04 0.65 2.06
CA MET A 153 -5.05 -0.74 2.50
C MET A 153 -3.80 -0.98 3.33
N VAL A 154 -3.96 -0.94 4.65
CA VAL A 154 -2.86 -0.92 5.63
C VAL A 154 -2.37 -2.34 5.92
N PHE A 155 -1.06 -2.49 5.96
CA PHE A 155 -0.43 -3.73 6.40
C PHE A 155 0.83 -3.44 7.23
N PRO A 156 1.07 -4.21 8.30
CA PRO A 156 2.27 -4.08 9.12
C PRO A 156 3.45 -4.83 8.50
N THR A 157 4.65 -4.28 8.67
CA THR A 157 5.90 -4.97 8.38
C THR A 157 6.49 -5.53 9.67
N TYR A 158 6.57 -6.85 9.77
CA TYR A 158 7.02 -7.53 10.97
C TYR A 158 8.51 -7.83 10.96
N MET A 159 9.09 -7.87 12.16
CA MET A 159 10.44 -8.38 12.41
C MET A 159 10.40 -9.51 13.42
N SER A 160 11.22 -10.52 13.20
CA SER A 160 11.42 -11.64 14.14
C SER A 160 12.85 -12.16 14.07
N ILE A 161 13.28 -12.81 15.12
CA ILE A 161 14.57 -13.51 15.15
C ILE A 161 14.29 -14.99 14.89
N ALA A 162 14.96 -15.57 13.90
CA ALA A 162 14.82 -17.00 13.62
C ALA A 162 15.21 -17.84 14.85
N ALA A 163 14.49 -18.95 15.09
CA ALA A 163 14.73 -19.80 16.28
C ALA A 163 16.17 -20.28 16.40
N HIS A 164 16.85 -20.50 15.28
CA HIS A 164 18.24 -20.97 15.22
C HIS A 164 19.18 -19.92 14.63
N ALA A 165 18.92 -18.63 14.90
CA ALA A 165 19.81 -17.56 14.45
C ALA A 165 21.22 -17.76 15.05
N PRO A 166 22.28 -17.73 14.23
CA PRO A 166 23.65 -17.96 14.73
C PRO A 166 24.13 -16.86 15.67
N ASN A 167 23.57 -15.64 15.52
CA ASN A 167 23.94 -14.47 16.31
C ASN A 167 22.69 -13.74 16.83
N PRO A 168 21.92 -14.31 17.79
CA PRO A 168 20.63 -13.75 18.21
C PRO A 168 20.78 -12.38 18.90
N ASN A 169 21.89 -12.13 19.59
CA ASN A 169 22.12 -10.83 20.23
C ASN A 169 22.43 -9.73 19.20
N ALA A 170 23.17 -10.04 18.15
CA ALA A 170 23.38 -9.10 17.04
C ALA A 170 22.05 -8.80 16.33
N ALA A 171 21.18 -9.79 16.15
CA ALA A 171 19.83 -9.59 15.61
C ALA A 171 18.97 -8.67 16.49
N LYS A 172 19.05 -8.80 17.83
CA LYS A 172 18.35 -7.88 18.76
C LYS A 172 18.84 -6.44 18.61
N VAL A 173 20.15 -6.24 18.52
CA VAL A 173 20.74 -4.90 18.31
C VAL A 173 20.29 -4.32 16.97
N LEU A 174 20.28 -5.12 15.90
CA LEU A 174 19.80 -4.68 14.59
C LEU A 174 18.30 -4.30 14.64
N ILE A 175 17.47 -5.10 15.31
CA ILE A 175 16.05 -4.80 15.48
C ILE A 175 15.87 -3.49 16.25
N ALA A 176 16.59 -3.30 17.36
CA ALA A 176 16.54 -2.06 18.12
C ALA A 176 16.93 -0.85 17.26
N TYR A 177 18.00 -0.97 16.48
CA TYR A 177 18.42 0.05 15.52
C TYR A 177 17.34 0.35 14.46
N LEU A 178 16.69 -0.67 13.90
CA LEU A 178 15.65 -0.52 12.88
C LEU A 178 14.32 0.03 13.43
N LEU A 179 14.07 -0.12 14.73
CA LEU A 179 12.90 0.47 15.39
C LEU A 179 13.10 1.97 15.67
N GLY A 180 14.33 2.43 15.64
CA GLY A 180 14.69 3.80 15.90
C GLY A 180 14.51 4.22 17.36
N SER A 181 14.90 5.45 17.66
CA SER A 181 14.69 6.10 18.94
C SER A 181 14.35 7.57 18.71
N THR A 182 13.46 8.11 19.54
CA THR A 182 13.18 9.55 19.62
C THR A 182 13.67 10.14 20.94
N ASP A 183 14.19 9.31 21.84
CA ASP A 183 14.75 9.75 23.11
C ASP A 183 16.22 10.17 22.92
N ILE A 184 16.44 11.48 22.86
CA ILE A 184 17.77 12.09 22.81
C ILE A 184 18.57 11.90 24.11
N ASN A 185 17.88 11.53 25.19
CA ASN A 185 18.50 11.24 26.48
C ASN A 185 18.87 9.78 26.64
N LEU A 186 18.57 8.94 25.65
CA LEU A 186 19.18 7.64 25.61
C LEU A 186 20.68 7.85 25.73
N ASP A 187 21.24 7.34 26.81
CA ASP A 187 22.66 7.46 27.19
C ASP A 187 23.58 6.70 26.19
N THR A 188 23.20 6.74 24.95
CA THR A 188 23.93 6.19 23.82
C THR A 188 25.07 7.10 23.41
N LYS A 189 25.21 8.27 24.09
CA LYS A 189 26.26 9.27 23.80
C LYS A 189 26.40 9.66 22.33
N LEU A 190 25.35 9.48 21.56
CA LEU A 190 25.26 10.07 20.24
C LEU A 190 24.85 11.54 20.43
N GLU A 191 25.75 12.30 21.07
CA GLU A 191 25.60 13.75 21.28
C GLU A 191 25.61 14.54 19.97
N LYS A 192 25.91 13.86 18.87
CA LYS A 192 25.91 14.46 17.53
C LYS A 192 25.30 13.52 16.52
N PRO A 193 24.68 14.08 15.49
CA PRO A 193 24.27 13.33 14.34
C PRO A 193 25.39 12.39 13.87
N TYR A 194 25.04 11.16 13.60
CA TYR A 194 25.96 10.20 13.03
C TYR A 194 26.54 10.71 11.70
N ILE A 195 25.74 11.48 10.98
CA ILE A 195 26.14 12.20 9.78
C ILE A 195 25.60 13.62 9.93
N GLU A 196 26.50 14.63 9.89
CA GLU A 196 26.12 16.02 10.00
C GLU A 196 25.07 16.38 8.92
N GLY A 197 23.92 16.91 9.34
CA GLY A 197 22.79 17.23 8.46
C GLY A 197 21.86 16.06 8.12
N ALA A 198 22.10 14.86 8.65
CA ALA A 198 21.16 13.76 8.49
C ALA A 198 20.11 13.77 9.60
N SER A 199 18.84 13.64 9.22
CA SER A 199 17.69 13.57 10.15
C SER A 199 17.64 12.25 10.95
N PHE A 200 18.68 11.44 10.81
CA PHE A 200 18.60 10.08 11.25
C PHE A 200 19.02 9.79 12.70
N ASP A 201 19.49 10.77 13.43
CA ASP A 201 20.09 10.50 14.70
C ASP A 201 19.15 9.95 15.74
N LEU A 202 17.91 10.43 15.71
CA LEU A 202 16.87 9.95 16.60
C LEU A 202 16.18 8.70 16.04
N LEU A 203 15.96 8.67 14.74
CA LEU A 203 15.22 7.58 14.10
C LEU A 203 16.11 6.40 13.71
N GLN A 204 17.43 6.58 13.66
CA GLN A 204 18.40 5.52 13.32
C GLN A 204 18.01 4.77 12.03
N GLY A 205 17.91 3.45 12.08
CA GLY A 205 17.52 2.64 10.93
C GLY A 205 16.05 2.73 10.53
N LEU A 206 15.22 3.42 11.32
CA LEU A 206 13.83 3.74 10.95
C LEU A 206 13.78 4.90 9.95
N ALA A 207 14.73 5.84 9.99
CA ALA A 207 14.70 7.06 9.20
C ALA A 207 14.39 6.86 7.72
N PRO A 208 15.02 5.94 6.96
CA PRO A 208 14.73 5.77 5.54
C PRO A 208 13.27 5.38 5.22
N TYR A 209 12.60 4.72 6.17
CA TYR A 209 11.20 4.33 6.04
C TYR A 209 10.28 5.47 6.43
N HIS A 210 10.61 6.15 7.50
CA HIS A 210 9.91 7.34 7.98
C HIS A 210 9.95 8.46 6.92
N ASP A 211 11.12 8.76 6.38
CA ASP A 211 11.29 9.79 5.34
C ASP A 211 10.54 9.42 4.04
N ALA A 212 10.38 8.11 3.78
CA ALA A 212 9.56 7.64 2.67
C ALA A 212 8.05 7.61 2.97
N GLY A 213 7.61 8.03 4.16
CA GLY A 213 6.20 8.13 4.54
C GLY A 213 5.64 6.91 5.26
N SER A 214 6.47 5.92 5.66
CA SER A 214 6.01 4.82 6.52
C SER A 214 5.75 5.31 7.95
N VAL A 215 4.70 4.81 8.59
CA VAL A 215 4.31 5.21 9.93
C VAL A 215 4.80 4.21 10.96
N SER A 216 5.53 4.69 11.97
CA SER A 216 5.93 3.87 13.11
C SER A 216 4.72 3.48 13.96
N PRO A 217 4.64 2.24 14.48
CA PRO A 217 3.63 1.87 15.46
C PRO A 217 3.90 2.46 16.86
N ARG A 218 5.07 3.06 17.04
CA ARG A 218 5.48 3.68 18.33
C ARG A 218 4.82 5.04 18.46
N SER A 219 4.18 5.29 19.61
CA SER A 219 3.50 6.56 19.91
C SER A 219 4.45 7.74 20.16
N ASP A 220 5.74 7.45 20.44
CA ASP A 220 6.78 8.45 20.66
C ASP A 220 7.52 8.86 19.37
N VAL A 221 7.22 8.22 18.23
CA VAL A 221 7.73 8.59 16.91
C VAL A 221 6.69 9.47 16.21
N PRO A 222 7.03 10.71 15.83
CA PRO A 222 6.09 11.58 15.12
C PRO A 222 5.73 11.03 13.76
N LEU A 223 4.63 11.50 13.18
CA LEU A 223 4.30 11.20 11.80
C LEU A 223 5.40 11.72 10.85
N PRO A 224 5.67 11.05 9.75
CA PRO A 224 6.59 11.55 8.72
C PRO A 224 6.06 12.85 8.10
N GLN A 225 6.90 13.60 7.42
CA GLN A 225 6.48 14.79 6.69
C GLN A 225 5.38 14.41 5.68
N GLY A 226 4.27 15.14 5.69
CA GLY A 226 3.07 14.82 4.90
C GLY A 226 2.28 13.62 5.44
N GLY A 227 2.62 13.13 6.64
CA GLY A 227 1.95 11.99 7.27
C GLY A 227 0.52 12.30 7.73
N GLU A 228 0.14 13.58 7.80
CA GLU A 228 -1.21 14.02 8.14
C GLU A 228 -2.27 13.45 7.18
N ILE A 229 -1.87 13.09 5.96
CA ILE A 229 -2.76 12.44 5.01
C ILE A 229 -3.26 11.07 5.53
N TRP A 230 -2.53 10.42 6.44
CA TRP A 230 -2.98 9.17 7.03
C TRP A 230 -4.30 9.34 7.79
N ASP A 231 -4.45 10.43 8.52
CA ASP A 231 -5.66 10.70 9.31
C ASP A 231 -6.84 11.11 8.43
N GLN A 232 -6.58 11.60 7.22
CA GLN A 232 -7.59 12.00 6.24
C GLN A 232 -8.09 10.83 5.38
N MET A 233 -7.26 9.80 5.22
CA MET A 233 -7.56 8.65 4.36
C MET A 233 -8.32 7.57 5.13
N LYS A 234 -9.48 7.14 4.62
CA LYS A 234 -10.17 5.96 5.13
C LYS A 234 -9.30 4.72 4.93
N GLY A 235 -8.90 4.10 6.03
CA GLY A 235 -7.99 2.95 6.01
C GLY A 235 -8.65 1.67 6.49
N TRP A 236 -8.35 0.55 5.82
CA TRP A 236 -8.65 -0.80 6.27
C TRP A 236 -7.37 -1.58 6.54
N ASN A 237 -7.39 -2.40 7.60
CA ASN A 237 -6.27 -3.25 7.95
C ASN A 237 -6.52 -4.67 7.48
N VAL A 238 -5.57 -5.27 6.78
CA VAL A 238 -5.65 -6.69 6.46
C VAL A 238 -5.49 -7.53 7.71
N SER A 239 -6.41 -8.46 7.94
CA SER A 239 -6.36 -9.39 9.06
C SER A 239 -5.38 -10.54 8.78
N ALA A 240 -4.48 -10.82 9.73
CA ALA A 240 -3.59 -11.98 9.65
C ALA A 240 -4.39 -13.30 9.59
N LYS A 241 -5.51 -13.38 10.31
CA LYS A 241 -6.42 -14.52 10.27
C LYS A 241 -7.03 -14.68 8.88
N PHE A 242 -7.53 -13.59 8.29
CA PHE A 242 -8.06 -13.61 6.92
C PHE A 242 -7.01 -14.06 5.92
N MET A 243 -5.80 -13.53 6.00
CA MET A 243 -4.70 -13.93 5.11
C MET A 243 -4.34 -15.40 5.23
N TRP A 244 -4.38 -15.94 6.45
CA TRP A 244 -4.15 -17.37 6.68
C TRP A 244 -5.24 -18.24 6.07
N GLU A 245 -6.52 -17.91 6.29
CA GLU A 245 -7.67 -18.72 5.90
C GLU A 245 -8.07 -18.54 4.43
N GLN A 246 -7.95 -17.31 3.90
CA GLN A 246 -8.45 -16.96 2.57
C GLN A 246 -7.36 -16.61 1.56
N GLY A 247 -6.13 -16.32 2.02
CA GLY A 247 -5.02 -15.99 1.11
C GLY A 247 -4.74 -17.03 0.03
N PRO A 248 -4.74 -18.35 0.32
CA PRO A 248 -4.63 -19.39 -0.70
C PRO A 248 -5.77 -19.33 -1.73
N LYS A 249 -7.02 -19.18 -1.28
CA LYS A 249 -8.20 -19.09 -2.17
C LYS A 249 -8.15 -17.85 -3.07
N LEU A 250 -7.70 -16.72 -2.53
CA LEU A 250 -7.52 -15.51 -3.32
C LEU A 250 -6.44 -15.70 -4.41
N ARG A 251 -5.36 -16.43 -4.10
CA ARG A 251 -4.34 -16.78 -5.10
C ARG A 251 -4.90 -17.67 -6.21
N ASP A 252 -5.67 -18.69 -5.84
CA ASP A 252 -6.29 -19.59 -6.81
C ASP A 252 -7.29 -18.83 -7.68
N PHE A 253 -8.12 -17.98 -7.07
CA PHE A 253 -9.07 -17.14 -7.79
C PHE A 253 -8.36 -16.21 -8.78
N TRP A 254 -7.29 -15.54 -8.34
CA TRP A 254 -6.48 -14.70 -9.23
C TRP A 254 -5.93 -15.49 -10.41
N ASN A 255 -5.32 -16.65 -10.17
CA ASN A 255 -4.73 -17.47 -11.22
C ASN A 255 -5.76 -17.92 -12.26
N ILE A 256 -6.96 -18.33 -11.82
CA ILE A 256 -8.07 -18.75 -12.71
C ILE A 256 -8.51 -17.59 -13.61
N HIS A 257 -8.64 -16.38 -13.07
CA HIS A 257 -9.21 -15.24 -13.80
C HIS A 257 -8.17 -14.39 -14.53
N SER A 258 -6.87 -14.48 -14.19
CA SER A 258 -5.78 -13.78 -14.88
C SER A 258 -5.21 -14.52 -16.09
N SER A 259 -5.61 -15.78 -16.31
CA SER A 259 -5.10 -16.65 -17.39
C SER A 259 -5.88 -16.51 -18.72
N LYS A 260 -6.66 -15.45 -18.88
CA LYS A 260 -7.49 -15.22 -20.09
C LYS A 260 -6.81 -14.29 -21.06
#